data_acb05e4685718b47ace84e0b76a7a93c
#
_entry.id   acb05e4685718b47ace84e0b76a7a93c
#
_cell.length_a   1.000
_cell.length_b   1.000
_cell.length_c   1.000
_cell.angle_alpha   90.00
_cell.angle_beta   90.00
_cell.angle_gamma   90.00
#
_symmetry.space_group_name_H-M   'P 1'
#
loop_
_entity.id
_entity.type
_entity.pdbx_description
1 polymer ?
#
loop_
_entity_poly.entity_id
_entity_poly.type
_entity_poly.pdbx_seq_one_letter_code
_entity_poly.pdbx_strand_id
1 'polypeptide(L)'
;VYADADSVPRRVLDALERNGADVRAAPFGFGAAEGMFRRFSVADDPAVDRFVVRDSDSRLNPRDAFAVAAWCESGWAVHSVRDHPNHARYLNGGMWGATKRSRVHGAIAALAADFSDHDSYGADLDFLDVKVLPLVLHDILAHDAYTCDSFPGSKPFPTPRPFDFQHVGQVFDADGKPRLDDVDSFIRGRPVPANCRGDPAWTYG
;
A
#
# COMPACT_ATOMS: atom_id res chain seq x y z
N VAL A 1 1.24 -4.33 -14.20
CA VAL A 1 -0.09 -4.76 -13.74
C VAL A 1 -0.21 -6.25 -13.96
N TYR A 2 -0.57 -7.00 -12.90
CA TYR A 2 -0.89 -8.43 -13.03
C TYR A 2 -2.41 -8.57 -13.21
N ALA A 3 -2.82 -9.15 -14.31
CA ALA A 3 -4.22 -9.27 -14.69
C ALA A 3 -4.57 -10.72 -15.07
N ASP A 4 -5.78 -11.11 -14.74
CA ASP A 4 -6.38 -12.33 -15.23
C ASP A 4 -7.07 -12.04 -16.57
N ALA A 5 -6.56 -12.63 -17.64
CA ALA A 5 -7.06 -12.40 -19.00
C ALA A 5 -8.49 -12.92 -19.21
N ASP A 6 -8.94 -13.87 -18.38
CA ASP A 6 -10.28 -14.45 -18.50
C ASP A 6 -11.35 -13.56 -17.85
N SER A 7 -10.98 -12.80 -16.80
CA SER A 7 -11.91 -11.92 -16.08
C SER A 7 -11.80 -10.45 -16.48
N VAL A 8 -10.63 -9.99 -16.98
CA VAL A 8 -10.43 -8.60 -17.38
C VAL A 8 -10.66 -8.44 -18.89
N PRO A 9 -11.64 -7.62 -19.32
CA PRO A 9 -11.92 -7.44 -20.75
C PRO A 9 -10.68 -6.92 -21.51
N ARG A 10 -10.42 -7.50 -22.70
CA ARG A 10 -9.26 -7.16 -23.54
C ARG A 10 -9.10 -5.66 -23.77
N ARG A 11 -10.22 -4.93 -23.99
CA ARG A 11 -10.21 -3.46 -24.16
C ARG A 11 -9.58 -2.70 -22.96
N VAL A 12 -9.69 -3.26 -21.75
CA VAL A 12 -9.11 -2.67 -20.52
C VAL A 12 -7.61 -2.92 -20.54
N LEU A 13 -7.16 -4.13 -20.86
CA LEU A 13 -5.74 -4.47 -20.96
C LEU A 13 -5.06 -3.61 -22.03
N ASP A 14 -5.67 -3.48 -23.21
CA ASP A 14 -5.16 -2.62 -24.29
C ASP A 14 -5.08 -1.12 -23.87
N ALA A 15 -6.02 -0.67 -23.06
CA ALA A 15 -5.99 0.71 -22.55
C ALA A 15 -4.84 0.90 -21.55
N LEU A 16 -4.60 -0.05 -20.67
CA LEU A 16 -3.47 -0.02 -19.73
C LEU A 16 -2.13 0.00 -20.49
N GLU A 17 -1.96 -0.87 -21.47
CA GLU A 17 -0.74 -0.94 -22.30
C GLU A 17 -0.51 0.38 -23.06
N ARG A 18 -1.56 0.94 -23.70
CA ARG A 18 -1.46 2.25 -24.37
C ARG A 18 -1.06 3.41 -23.44
N ASN A 19 -1.39 3.29 -22.16
CA ASN A 19 -1.00 4.25 -21.14
C ASN A 19 0.37 3.92 -20.48
N GLY A 20 1.12 2.97 -21.04
CA GLY A 20 2.48 2.66 -20.60
C GLY A 20 2.57 1.62 -19.49
N ALA A 21 1.46 0.94 -19.14
CA ALA A 21 1.52 -0.14 -18.17
C ALA A 21 2.12 -1.41 -18.81
N ASP A 22 3.04 -2.06 -18.10
CA ASP A 22 3.44 -3.44 -18.39
C ASP A 22 2.35 -4.38 -17.84
N VAL A 23 1.59 -5.01 -18.73
CA VAL A 23 0.50 -5.92 -18.36
C VAL A 23 1.01 -7.36 -18.48
N ARG A 24 0.95 -8.09 -17.36
CA ARG A 24 1.41 -9.46 -17.24
C ARG A 24 0.27 -10.37 -16.79
N ALA A 25 0.31 -11.63 -17.21
CA ALA A 25 -0.61 -12.64 -16.71
C ALA A 25 -0.39 -12.82 -15.18
N ALA A 26 -1.47 -12.97 -14.44
CA ALA A 26 -1.40 -13.26 -13.01
C ALA A 26 -0.75 -14.64 -12.81
N PRO A 27 0.31 -14.74 -11.97
CA PRO A 27 1.14 -15.94 -11.90
C PRO A 27 0.51 -17.08 -11.09
N PHE A 28 -0.54 -16.80 -10.30
CA PHE A 28 -1.19 -17.79 -9.43
C PHE A 28 -2.64 -17.42 -9.14
N GLY A 29 -3.41 -18.42 -8.75
CA GLY A 29 -4.80 -18.32 -8.32
C GLY A 29 -5.01 -18.99 -6.96
N PHE A 30 -5.64 -18.28 -6.02
CA PHE A 30 -5.84 -18.74 -4.63
C PHE A 30 -7.26 -18.44 -4.12
N GLY A 31 -8.30 -18.99 -4.73
CA GLY A 31 -9.67 -18.86 -4.22
C GLY A 31 -10.35 -17.50 -4.51
N ALA A 32 -11.44 -17.20 -3.79
CA ALA A 32 -12.33 -16.07 -4.07
C ALA A 32 -11.67 -14.68 -3.84
N ALA A 33 -10.73 -14.58 -2.89
CA ALA A 33 -9.98 -13.36 -2.61
C ALA A 33 -8.69 -13.21 -3.44
N GLU A 34 -8.47 -14.09 -4.41
CA GLU A 34 -7.26 -14.16 -5.23
C GLU A 34 -6.82 -12.82 -5.82
N GLY A 35 -7.75 -12.02 -6.32
CA GLY A 35 -7.45 -10.71 -6.89
C GLY A 35 -6.69 -9.80 -5.93
N MET A 36 -6.92 -9.92 -4.63
CA MET A 36 -6.22 -9.12 -3.61
C MET A 36 -4.76 -9.56 -3.39
N PHE A 37 -4.44 -10.84 -3.61
CA PHE A 37 -3.07 -11.36 -3.51
C PHE A 37 -2.21 -11.05 -4.74
N ARG A 38 -2.81 -10.95 -5.92
CA ARG A 38 -2.08 -10.73 -7.19
C ARG A 38 -1.22 -9.47 -7.17
N ARG A 39 -1.63 -8.43 -6.43
CA ARG A 39 -0.86 -7.20 -6.27
C ARG A 39 0.51 -7.41 -5.63
N PHE A 40 0.70 -8.50 -4.88
CA PHE A 40 1.96 -8.83 -4.22
C PHE A 40 2.94 -9.59 -5.12
N SER A 41 2.50 -10.12 -6.25
CA SER A 41 3.33 -10.89 -7.20
C SER A 41 4.53 -10.11 -7.73
N VAL A 42 4.47 -8.79 -7.70
CA VAL A 42 5.58 -7.92 -8.07
C VAL A 42 6.85 -8.18 -7.25
N ALA A 43 6.69 -8.66 -6.00
CA ALA A 43 7.83 -8.98 -5.16
C ALA A 43 8.62 -10.21 -5.63
N ASP A 44 8.02 -11.07 -6.44
CA ASP A 44 8.67 -12.26 -7.01
C ASP A 44 9.26 -12.00 -8.40
N ASP A 45 9.10 -10.80 -8.95
CA ASP A 45 9.63 -10.44 -10.26
C ASP A 45 11.15 -10.13 -10.15
N PRO A 46 12.01 -10.96 -10.73
CA PRO A 46 13.46 -10.76 -10.64
C PRO A 46 13.97 -9.50 -11.37
N ALA A 47 13.15 -8.93 -12.26
CA ALA A 47 13.48 -7.70 -12.98
C ALA A 47 13.14 -6.43 -12.19
N VAL A 48 12.48 -6.56 -11.03
CA VAL A 48 12.04 -5.42 -10.20
C VAL A 48 12.98 -5.24 -9.02
N ASP A 49 13.71 -4.15 -9.01
CA ASP A 49 14.60 -3.78 -7.90
C ASP A 49 13.87 -3.17 -6.70
N ARG A 50 12.75 -2.49 -6.96
CA ARG A 50 11.92 -1.82 -5.96
C ARG A 50 10.48 -1.68 -6.46
N PHE A 51 9.53 -1.87 -5.58
CA PHE A 51 8.11 -1.71 -5.90
C PHE A 51 7.36 -1.00 -4.78
N VAL A 52 6.22 -0.43 -5.11
CA VAL A 52 5.16 -0.04 -4.19
C VAL A 52 3.84 -0.64 -4.67
N VAL A 53 3.05 -1.14 -3.73
CA VAL A 53 1.69 -1.63 -4.00
C VAL A 53 0.70 -0.51 -3.69
N ARG A 54 -0.21 -0.26 -4.62
CA ARG A 54 -1.33 0.69 -4.44
C ARG A 54 -2.60 0.07 -4.99
N ASP A 55 -3.71 0.40 -4.35
CA ASP A 55 -5.03 -0.03 -4.81
C ASP A 55 -5.40 0.66 -6.13
N SER A 56 -6.06 -0.06 -7.02
CA SER A 56 -6.38 0.44 -8.37
C SER A 56 -7.44 1.56 -8.37
N ASP A 57 -8.21 1.67 -7.30
CA ASP A 57 -9.19 2.73 -7.06
C ASP A 57 -8.61 3.93 -6.31
N SER A 58 -7.31 3.89 -5.98
CA SER A 58 -6.61 5.05 -5.41
C SER A 58 -5.89 5.89 -6.48
N ARG A 59 -5.42 7.08 -6.09
CA ARG A 59 -4.60 7.95 -6.94
C ARG A 59 -3.31 8.29 -6.23
N LEU A 60 -2.22 8.26 -6.99
CA LEU A 60 -0.94 8.77 -6.50
C LEU A 60 -1.04 10.28 -6.31
N ASN A 61 -0.54 10.77 -5.20
CA ASN A 61 -0.51 12.19 -4.88
C ASN A 61 0.88 12.64 -4.43
N PRO A 62 1.17 13.95 -4.37
CA PRO A 62 2.49 14.44 -3.95
C PRO A 62 2.94 13.94 -2.58
N ARG A 63 2.02 13.77 -1.63
CA ARG A 63 2.32 13.27 -0.28
C ARG A 63 2.85 11.85 -0.33
N ASP A 64 2.25 10.99 -1.16
CA ASP A 64 2.75 9.63 -1.41
C ASP A 64 4.14 9.67 -2.07
N ALA A 65 4.32 10.49 -3.10
CA ALA A 65 5.59 10.61 -3.80
C ALA A 65 6.73 11.04 -2.87
N PHE A 66 6.50 12.02 -1.99
CA PHE A 66 7.51 12.46 -1.01
C PHE A 66 7.81 11.38 0.05
N ALA A 67 6.80 10.63 0.50
CA ALA A 67 7.01 9.52 1.43
C ALA A 67 7.84 8.40 0.78
N VAL A 68 7.56 8.06 -0.47
CA VAL A 68 8.34 7.08 -1.24
C VAL A 68 9.77 7.58 -1.48
N ALA A 69 9.96 8.85 -1.83
CA ALA A 69 11.29 9.43 -2.02
C ALA A 69 12.13 9.35 -0.74
N ALA A 70 11.55 9.73 0.41
CA ALA A 70 12.21 9.62 1.71
C ALA A 70 12.59 8.16 2.04
N TRP A 71 11.72 7.19 1.73
CA TRP A 71 12.07 5.80 1.86
C TRP A 71 13.21 5.38 0.93
N CYS A 72 13.20 5.84 -0.32
CA CYS A 72 14.28 5.53 -1.27
C CYS A 72 15.66 5.96 -0.78
N GLU A 73 15.73 7.05 -0.04
CA GLU A 73 16.96 7.62 0.54
C GLU A 73 17.34 7.00 1.88
N SER A 74 16.39 6.37 2.58
CA SER A 74 16.57 5.94 3.97
C SER A 74 17.45 4.69 4.16
N GLY A 75 17.63 3.89 3.12
CA GLY A 75 18.34 2.61 3.21
C GLY A 75 17.50 1.44 3.74
N TRP A 76 16.28 1.64 4.25
CA TRP A 76 15.38 0.57 4.69
C TRP A 76 14.87 -0.27 3.52
N ALA A 77 14.76 -1.59 3.69
CA ALA A 77 14.35 -2.47 2.60
C ALA A 77 12.83 -2.49 2.37
N VAL A 78 12.03 -2.14 3.36
CA VAL A 78 10.56 -2.14 3.28
C VAL A 78 9.99 -0.78 3.64
N HIS A 79 8.93 -0.38 2.96
CA HIS A 79 8.15 0.83 3.22
C HIS A 79 6.72 0.49 3.59
N SER A 80 6.18 1.15 4.60
CA SER A 80 4.77 1.08 4.97
C SER A 80 4.19 2.49 5.10
N VAL A 81 2.92 2.65 4.75
CA VAL A 81 2.23 3.94 4.81
C VAL A 81 0.92 3.80 5.57
N ARG A 82 0.69 4.65 6.57
CA ARG A 82 -0.53 4.75 7.37
C ARG A 82 -0.98 6.20 7.42
N ASP A 83 -1.76 6.62 6.44
CA ASP A 83 -2.20 8.01 6.28
C ASP A 83 -3.70 8.21 6.56
N HIS A 84 -4.34 7.20 7.12
CA HIS A 84 -5.74 7.23 7.54
C HIS A 84 -5.88 6.50 8.89
N PRO A 85 -6.79 6.92 9.79
CA PRO A 85 -6.98 6.23 11.07
C PRO A 85 -7.30 4.73 10.97
N ASN A 86 -7.94 4.32 9.87
CA ASN A 86 -8.27 2.91 9.63
C ASN A 86 -7.11 2.10 9.01
N HIS A 87 -5.98 2.72 8.69
CA HIS A 87 -4.77 2.01 8.28
C HIS A 87 -4.03 1.46 9.52
N ALA A 88 -4.69 0.58 10.28
CA ALA A 88 -4.27 0.15 11.60
C ALA A 88 -3.51 -1.19 11.62
N ARG A 89 -2.70 -1.46 10.58
CA ARG A 89 -1.82 -2.62 10.51
C ARG A 89 -0.38 -2.20 10.21
N TYR A 90 0.61 -3.03 10.56
CA TYR A 90 2.01 -2.78 10.18
C TYR A 90 2.17 -2.68 8.67
N LEU A 91 1.51 -3.57 7.92
CA LEU A 91 1.42 -3.55 6.46
C LEU A 91 -0.07 -3.56 6.07
N ASN A 92 -0.48 -2.61 5.25
CA ASN A 92 -1.83 -2.57 4.68
C ASN A 92 -1.74 -2.92 3.19
N GLY A 93 -2.70 -3.63 2.64
CA GLY A 93 -2.66 -4.25 1.32
C GLY A 93 -2.15 -3.35 0.20
N GLY A 94 -2.74 -2.16 0.03
CA GLY A 94 -2.35 -1.17 -0.98
C GLY A 94 -1.34 -0.12 -0.50
N MET A 95 -0.70 -0.30 0.68
CA MET A 95 0.05 0.75 1.36
C MET A 95 1.46 0.35 1.77
N TRP A 96 2.11 -0.50 1.00
CA TRP A 96 3.48 -0.94 1.28
C TRP A 96 4.32 -1.09 0.02
N GLY A 97 5.60 -1.32 0.22
CA GLY A 97 6.54 -1.60 -0.84
C GLY A 97 7.81 -2.23 -0.29
N ALA A 98 8.63 -2.79 -1.17
CA ALA A 98 9.91 -3.37 -0.78
C ALA A 98 10.95 -3.24 -1.90
N THR A 99 12.21 -3.44 -1.51
CA THR A 99 13.34 -3.58 -2.43
C THR A 99 13.71 -5.06 -2.59
N LYS A 100 14.48 -5.38 -3.63
CA LYS A 100 15.03 -6.73 -3.82
C LYS A 100 15.96 -7.19 -2.68
N ARG A 101 16.38 -6.32 -1.78
CA ARG A 101 17.16 -6.68 -0.58
C ARG A 101 16.29 -7.21 0.55
N SER A 102 14.97 -6.99 0.46
CA SER A 102 14.02 -7.49 1.45
C SER A 102 13.93 -9.01 1.41
N ARG A 103 13.74 -9.62 2.57
CA ARG A 103 13.53 -11.07 2.70
C ARG A 103 12.24 -11.57 2.07
N VAL A 104 11.34 -10.67 1.67
CA VAL A 104 10.10 -11.01 0.97
C VAL A 104 10.31 -11.15 -0.54
N HIS A 105 11.40 -10.61 -1.09
CA HIS A 105 11.69 -10.72 -2.53
C HIS A 105 11.91 -12.18 -2.94
N GLY A 106 11.16 -12.62 -3.96
CA GLY A 106 11.19 -14.00 -4.46
C GLY A 106 10.50 -15.03 -3.54
N ALA A 107 9.75 -14.58 -2.52
CA ALA A 107 9.15 -15.47 -1.53
C ALA A 107 7.60 -15.45 -1.51
N ILE A 108 6.96 -14.50 -2.17
CA ILE A 108 5.50 -14.28 -2.05
C ILE A 108 4.70 -15.50 -2.49
N ALA A 109 5.03 -16.10 -3.63
CA ALA A 109 4.29 -17.27 -4.13
C ALA A 109 4.36 -18.45 -3.15
N ALA A 110 5.54 -18.72 -2.59
CA ALA A 110 5.71 -19.79 -1.60
C ALA A 110 5.00 -19.49 -0.28
N LEU A 111 5.07 -18.27 0.20
CA LEU A 111 4.37 -17.82 1.41
C LEU A 111 2.86 -17.87 1.24
N ALA A 112 2.34 -17.47 0.06
CA ALA A 112 0.92 -17.54 -0.26
C ALA A 112 0.46 -19.00 -0.36
N ALA A 113 1.23 -19.88 -0.97
CA ALA A 113 0.90 -21.31 -1.02
C ALA A 113 0.85 -21.98 0.36
N ASP A 114 1.62 -21.48 1.33
CA ASP A 114 1.64 -21.94 2.74
C ASP A 114 0.62 -21.19 3.63
N PHE A 115 -0.20 -20.31 3.09
CA PHE A 115 -1.26 -19.61 3.79
C PHE A 115 -2.61 -20.28 3.51
N SER A 116 -3.44 -20.47 4.52
CA SER A 116 -4.63 -21.33 4.41
C SER A 116 -5.92 -20.61 4.03
N ASP A 117 -6.03 -19.30 4.30
CA ASP A 117 -7.23 -18.53 3.99
C ASP A 117 -7.04 -17.66 2.75
N HIS A 118 -7.70 -18.05 1.66
CA HIS A 118 -7.67 -17.30 0.40
C HIS A 118 -9.06 -16.79 -0.02
N ASP A 119 -10.07 -16.98 0.82
CA ASP A 119 -11.46 -16.75 0.45
C ASP A 119 -12.12 -15.61 1.25
N SER A 120 -11.63 -15.34 2.46
CA SER A 120 -12.21 -14.32 3.34
C SER A 120 -11.86 -12.90 2.87
N TYR A 121 -12.79 -11.96 3.04
CA TYR A 121 -12.49 -10.55 2.87
C TYR A 121 -11.43 -10.10 3.87
N GLY A 122 -10.33 -9.53 3.39
CA GLY A 122 -9.20 -9.13 4.22
C GLY A 122 -8.16 -10.24 4.45
N ALA A 123 -8.33 -11.42 3.85
CA ALA A 123 -7.34 -12.50 3.90
C ALA A 123 -5.94 -12.06 3.45
N ASP A 124 -5.85 -11.15 2.50
CA ASP A 124 -4.61 -10.53 2.06
C ASP A 124 -3.91 -9.70 3.14
N LEU A 125 -4.66 -9.04 4.01
CA LEU A 125 -4.14 -8.31 5.18
C LEU A 125 -3.63 -9.28 6.25
N ASP A 126 -4.37 -10.36 6.51
CA ASP A 126 -3.96 -11.39 7.45
C ASP A 126 -2.73 -12.16 6.93
N PHE A 127 -2.66 -12.40 5.63
CA PHE A 127 -1.45 -12.92 4.98
C PHE A 127 -0.24 -12.01 5.22
N LEU A 128 -0.38 -10.70 5.03
CA LEU A 128 0.70 -9.76 5.29
C LEU A 128 1.15 -9.81 6.75
N ASP A 129 0.23 -9.87 7.70
CA ASP A 129 0.55 -9.91 9.13
C ASP A 129 1.21 -11.24 9.54
N VAL A 130 0.72 -12.38 9.04
CA VAL A 130 1.15 -13.70 9.50
C VAL A 130 2.38 -14.21 8.75
N LYS A 131 2.48 -13.95 7.44
CA LYS A 131 3.54 -14.50 6.58
C LYS A 131 4.61 -13.50 6.20
N VAL A 132 4.26 -12.25 5.90
CA VAL A 132 5.20 -11.25 5.40
C VAL A 132 5.86 -10.48 6.55
N LEU A 133 5.07 -9.96 7.48
CA LEU A 133 5.56 -9.11 8.55
C LEU A 133 6.68 -9.74 9.40
N PRO A 134 6.63 -11.02 9.79
CA PRO A 134 7.71 -11.65 10.57
C PRO A 134 9.07 -11.63 9.87
N LEU A 135 9.08 -11.59 8.54
CA LEU A 135 10.31 -11.55 7.76
C LEU A 135 10.95 -10.15 7.70
N VAL A 136 10.13 -9.10 7.85
CA VAL A 136 10.53 -7.73 7.55
C VAL A 136 10.36 -6.75 8.71
N LEU A 137 9.80 -7.16 9.83
CA LEU A 137 9.44 -6.30 10.97
C LEU A 137 10.57 -5.36 11.42
N HIS A 138 11.82 -5.81 11.34
CA HIS A 138 12.99 -5.05 11.77
C HIS A 138 13.67 -4.25 10.64
N ASP A 139 13.06 -4.22 9.45
CA ASP A 139 13.61 -3.53 8.28
C ASP A 139 12.52 -2.70 7.56
N ILE A 140 11.62 -2.07 8.32
CA ILE A 140 10.51 -1.25 7.83
C ILE A 140 10.72 0.21 8.19
N LEU A 141 10.75 1.10 7.19
CA LEU A 141 10.43 2.51 7.37
C LEU A 141 8.92 2.69 7.22
N ALA A 142 8.24 3.12 8.24
CA ALA A 142 6.81 3.40 8.20
C ALA A 142 6.54 4.91 8.31
N HIS A 143 5.83 5.50 7.34
CA HIS A 143 5.26 6.83 7.47
C HIS A 143 3.84 6.72 8.05
N ASP A 144 3.56 7.47 9.10
CA ASP A 144 2.32 7.35 9.87
C ASP A 144 1.80 8.74 10.27
N ALA A 145 0.49 8.94 10.09
CA ALA A 145 -0.16 10.20 10.44
C ALA A 145 -1.07 10.11 11.67
N TYR A 146 -1.48 8.90 12.11
CA TYR A 146 -2.49 8.78 13.17
C TYR A 146 -2.24 7.69 14.21
N THR A 147 -1.43 6.68 13.89
CA THR A 147 -1.30 5.46 14.69
C THR A 147 0.08 5.26 15.30
N CYS A 148 0.90 6.31 15.40
CA CYS A 148 2.29 6.29 15.90
C CYS A 148 2.43 5.68 17.31
N ASP A 149 1.42 5.82 18.18
CA ASP A 149 1.43 5.22 19.51
C ASP A 149 1.30 3.69 19.45
N SER A 150 0.54 3.19 18.48
CA SER A 150 0.33 1.76 18.28
C SER A 150 1.48 1.09 17.53
N PHE A 151 2.25 1.86 16.77
CA PHE A 151 3.35 1.37 15.93
C PHE A 151 4.65 2.13 16.23
N PRO A 152 5.33 1.80 17.34
CA PRO A 152 6.57 2.45 17.75
C PRO A 152 7.63 2.41 16.64
N GLY A 153 8.35 3.51 16.45
CA GLY A 153 9.37 3.65 15.42
C GLY A 153 8.86 4.23 14.10
N SER A 154 7.54 4.42 13.96
CA SER A 154 6.98 5.16 12.81
C SER A 154 7.54 6.56 12.71
N LYS A 155 7.64 7.06 11.49
CA LYS A 155 8.08 8.42 11.18
C LYS A 155 6.89 9.26 10.71
N PRO A 156 6.83 10.54 11.06
CA PRO A 156 5.90 11.46 10.45
C PRO A 156 6.07 11.51 8.93
N PHE A 157 5.01 11.87 8.23
CA PHE A 157 5.13 12.20 6.81
C PHE A 157 6.08 13.39 6.60
N PRO A 158 6.83 13.44 5.48
CA PRO A 158 7.74 14.53 5.16
C PRO A 158 7.02 15.82 4.72
N THR A 159 5.70 15.79 4.54
CA THR A 159 4.87 16.92 4.10
C THR A 159 3.63 17.07 4.96
N PRO A 160 3.09 18.31 5.11
CA PRO A 160 1.77 18.50 5.69
C PRO A 160 0.70 17.80 4.84
N ARG A 161 -0.47 17.60 5.41
CA ARG A 161 -1.63 17.16 4.65
C ARG A 161 -2.11 18.27 3.72
N PRO A 162 -2.57 17.95 2.49
CA PRO A 162 -3.17 18.93 1.59
C PRO A 162 -4.46 19.54 2.17
N PHE A 163 -4.81 20.75 1.72
CA PHE A 163 -6.02 21.45 2.20
C PHE A 163 -7.34 20.74 1.85
N ASP A 164 -7.36 19.93 0.81
CA ASP A 164 -8.51 19.10 0.42
C ASP A 164 -8.58 17.78 1.20
N PHE A 165 -7.68 17.59 2.16
CA PHE A 165 -7.58 16.43 3.03
C PHE A 165 -7.26 15.11 2.31
N GLN A 166 -6.76 15.15 1.08
CA GLN A 166 -6.31 13.94 0.41
C GLN A 166 -5.32 13.16 1.29
N HIS A 167 -5.51 11.85 1.29
CA HIS A 167 -4.60 10.92 1.97
C HIS A 167 -4.08 9.87 1.00
N VAL A 168 -2.97 9.24 1.35
CA VAL A 168 -2.43 8.12 0.59
C VAL A 168 -3.42 6.96 0.72
N GLY A 169 -3.84 6.40 -0.42
CA GLY A 169 -4.84 5.34 -0.49
C GLY A 169 -6.29 5.81 -0.51
N GLN A 170 -6.53 7.11 -0.69
CA GLN A 170 -7.89 7.59 -0.86
C GLN A 170 -8.57 6.93 -2.06
N VAL A 171 -9.79 6.45 -1.82
CA VAL A 171 -10.60 5.80 -2.85
C VAL A 171 -11.24 6.83 -3.77
N PHE A 172 -11.27 6.52 -5.05
CA PHE A 172 -11.96 7.26 -6.10
C PHE A 172 -12.97 6.36 -6.80
N ASP A 173 -14.10 6.91 -7.20
CA ASP A 173 -15.11 6.19 -7.98
C ASP A 173 -14.69 6.03 -9.46
N ALA A 174 -15.54 5.36 -10.24
CA ALA A 174 -15.30 5.13 -11.67
C ALA A 174 -15.25 6.43 -12.51
N ASP A 175 -15.85 7.51 -12.03
CA ASP A 175 -15.83 8.84 -12.67
C ASP A 175 -14.60 9.66 -12.24
N GLY A 176 -13.75 9.12 -11.38
CA GLY A 176 -12.57 9.77 -10.84
C GLY A 176 -12.87 10.79 -9.74
N LYS A 177 -14.04 10.71 -9.10
CA LYS A 177 -14.38 11.56 -7.96
C LYS A 177 -13.91 10.92 -6.66
N PRO A 178 -13.30 11.71 -5.75
CA PRO A 178 -12.87 11.18 -4.46
C PRO A 178 -14.09 10.78 -3.61
N ARG A 179 -13.99 9.65 -2.91
CA ARG A 179 -14.93 9.27 -1.86
C ARG A 179 -14.65 10.13 -0.63
N LEU A 180 -15.53 11.10 -0.37
CA LEU A 180 -15.33 12.07 0.71
C LEU A 180 -15.83 11.59 2.08
N ASP A 181 -16.69 10.57 2.13
CA ASP A 181 -17.24 10.03 3.39
C ASP A 181 -16.12 9.61 4.37
N ASP A 182 -15.05 9.01 3.88
CA ASP A 182 -13.90 8.64 4.69
C ASP A 182 -13.15 9.86 5.21
N VAL A 183 -12.99 10.89 4.37
CA VAL A 183 -12.36 12.15 4.74
C VAL A 183 -13.19 12.88 5.81
N ASP A 184 -14.48 13.02 5.56
CA ASP A 184 -15.38 13.78 6.45
C ASP A 184 -15.60 13.08 7.80
N SER A 185 -15.64 11.74 7.80
CA SER A 185 -15.86 10.96 9.02
C SER A 185 -14.60 10.78 9.87
N PHE A 186 -13.40 10.73 9.25
CA PHE A 186 -12.21 10.28 9.96
C PHE A 186 -11.03 11.26 9.94
N ILE A 187 -10.97 12.18 8.98
CA ILE A 187 -9.79 13.04 8.79
C ILE A 187 -10.12 14.52 9.06
N ARG A 188 -11.18 15.04 8.44
CA ARG A 188 -11.52 16.47 8.52
C ARG A 188 -11.73 16.91 9.96
N GLY A 189 -10.92 17.90 10.40
CA GLY A 189 -10.97 18.41 11.76
C GLY A 189 -10.38 17.50 12.84
N ARG A 190 -9.86 16.33 12.47
CA ARG A 190 -9.20 15.43 13.41
C ARG A 190 -7.74 15.89 13.63
N PRO A 191 -7.33 16.18 14.88
CA PRO A 191 -5.94 16.51 15.15
C PRO A 191 -5.02 15.31 14.85
N VAL A 192 -3.92 15.59 14.20
CA VAL A 192 -2.80 14.64 14.09
C VAL A 192 -2.15 14.51 15.46
N PRO A 193 -1.93 13.32 16.03
CA PRO A 193 -1.21 13.12 17.28
C PRO A 193 0.17 13.80 17.26
N ALA A 194 0.59 14.38 18.37
CA ALA A 194 1.81 15.18 18.40
C ALA A 194 3.07 14.42 17.96
N ASN A 195 3.15 13.14 18.30
CA ASN A 195 4.23 12.23 17.92
C ASN A 195 4.17 11.75 16.46
N CYS A 196 3.06 12.01 15.75
CA CYS A 196 2.90 11.76 14.32
C CYS A 196 3.15 13.00 13.45
N ARG A 197 3.52 14.16 14.05
CA ARG A 197 3.75 15.41 13.30
C ARG A 197 5.22 15.54 12.91
N GLY A 198 5.46 15.85 11.65
CA GLY A 198 6.81 16.24 11.18
C GLY A 198 7.20 17.66 11.58
N ASP A 199 6.20 18.52 11.77
CA ASP A 199 6.33 19.88 12.31
C ASP A 199 5.23 20.09 13.36
N PRO A 200 5.53 20.70 14.52
CA PRO A 200 4.53 21.00 15.55
C PRO A 200 3.32 21.80 15.04
N ALA A 201 3.52 22.62 14.00
CA ALA A 201 2.45 23.42 13.37
C ALA A 201 1.46 22.57 12.54
N TRP A 202 1.81 21.35 12.16
CA TRP A 202 0.93 20.46 11.38
C TRP A 202 -0.08 19.76 12.28
N THR A 203 -0.97 20.56 12.89
CA THR A 203 -1.92 20.10 13.92
C THR A 203 -3.13 19.39 13.35
N TYR A 204 -3.52 19.71 12.11
CA TYR A 204 -4.67 19.11 11.45
C TYR A 204 -4.23 18.42 10.16
N GLY A 205 -4.82 17.25 9.95
CA GLY A 205 -4.72 16.53 8.70
C GLY A 205 -5.75 17.02 7.68
#